data_363546a6967cb51b7af045ea32feec65
#
_entry.id   363546a6967cb51b7af045ea32feec65
#
_cell.length_a   1.000
_cell.length_b   1.000
_cell.length_c   1.000
_cell.angle_alpha   90.00
_cell.angle_beta   90.00
_cell.angle_gamma   90.00
#
_symmetry.space_group_name_H-M   'P 1'
#
loop_
_entity.id
_entity.type
_entity.pdbx_description
1 polymer ?
#
loop_
_entity_poly.entity_id
_entity_poly.type
_entity_poly.pdbx_seq_one_letter_code
_entity_poly.pdbx_strand_id
1 'polypeptide(L)'
;LAIAVTGLVVAKLSDTYQYLKIAKRPMYAIGQVLPTVVAMMAIVRECSGMTGADTAANALSLMVAAGIYFQQAMMTHKRRFAVMAAAIMNAGLMLLWRSMDLNAPEFYLVPVGLSVLGLVEMLKKELPKSSHDPLRYIGALIILVSPMFEVLGGSWAHMLALMVLSVVVIL
;
A
#
# COMPACT_ATOMS: atom_id res chain seq x y z
N LEU A 1 11.09 -6.35 -11.22
CA LEU A 1 10.52 -6.93 -9.99
C LEU A 1 10.99 -8.37 -9.76
N ALA A 2 11.03 -9.26 -10.76
CA ALA A 2 11.56 -10.61 -10.62
C ALA A 2 12.97 -10.61 -10.00
N ILE A 3 13.88 -9.76 -10.49
CA ILE A 3 15.23 -9.60 -9.96
C ILE A 3 15.22 -9.19 -8.47
N ALA A 4 14.29 -8.33 -8.05
CA ALA A 4 14.16 -7.94 -6.64
C ALA A 4 13.75 -9.12 -5.76
N VAL A 5 12.77 -9.91 -6.21
CA VAL A 5 12.32 -11.12 -5.51
C VAL A 5 13.46 -12.15 -5.44
N THR A 6 14.15 -12.39 -6.56
CA THR A 6 15.31 -13.29 -6.59
C THR A 6 16.41 -12.82 -5.63
N GLY A 7 16.70 -11.51 -5.59
CA GLY A 7 17.67 -10.93 -4.66
C GLY A 7 17.32 -11.18 -3.19
N LEU A 8 16.02 -11.04 -2.82
CA LEU A 8 15.55 -11.32 -1.46
C LEU A 8 15.62 -12.81 -1.12
N VAL A 9 15.25 -13.67 -2.06
CA VAL A 9 15.34 -15.14 -1.88
C VAL A 9 16.79 -15.56 -1.69
N VAL A 10 17.71 -15.08 -2.53
CA VAL A 10 19.15 -15.36 -2.41
C VAL A 10 19.69 -14.82 -1.09
N ALA A 11 19.30 -13.61 -0.68
CA ALA A 11 19.70 -13.05 0.62
C ALA A 11 19.24 -13.91 1.79
N LYS A 12 18.03 -14.48 1.73
CA LYS A 12 17.50 -15.39 2.75
C LYS A 12 18.22 -16.74 2.74
N LEU A 13 18.48 -17.31 1.55
CA LEU A 13 19.23 -18.56 1.40
C LEU A 13 20.69 -18.43 1.86
N SER A 14 21.27 -17.23 1.80
CA SER A 14 22.64 -16.98 2.28
C SER A 14 22.81 -17.16 3.79
N ASP A 15 21.71 -17.17 4.55
CA ASP A 15 21.77 -17.52 5.98
C ASP A 15 21.99 -19.02 6.19
N THR A 16 21.58 -19.85 5.24
CA THR A 16 21.74 -21.31 5.29
C THR A 16 23.05 -21.75 4.64
N TYR A 17 23.51 -21.05 3.60
CA TYR A 17 24.71 -21.45 2.83
C TYR A 17 25.84 -20.44 3.00
N GLN A 18 26.95 -20.85 3.61
CA GLN A 18 28.11 -19.99 3.90
C GLN A 18 28.70 -19.29 2.67
N TYR A 19 28.67 -19.95 1.51
CA TYR A 19 29.19 -19.40 0.26
C TYR A 19 28.43 -18.16 -0.23
N LEU A 20 27.16 -18.00 0.16
CA LEU A 20 26.34 -16.89 -0.25
C LEU A 20 26.43 -15.68 0.68
N LYS A 21 27.16 -15.79 1.80
CA LYS A 21 27.29 -14.68 2.77
C LYS A 21 27.87 -13.40 2.16
N ILE A 22 28.78 -13.52 1.19
CA ILE A 22 29.38 -12.36 0.52
C ILE A 22 28.34 -11.62 -0.31
N ALA A 23 27.40 -12.33 -0.94
CA ALA A 23 26.35 -11.76 -1.76
C ALA A 23 25.16 -11.21 -0.95
N LYS A 24 25.05 -11.52 0.35
CA LYS A 24 23.90 -11.14 1.18
C LYS A 24 23.60 -9.64 1.17
N ARG A 25 24.61 -8.82 1.45
CA ARG A 25 24.44 -7.36 1.51
C ARG A 25 24.00 -6.75 0.18
N PRO A 26 24.69 -7.00 -0.95
CA PRO A 26 24.28 -6.42 -2.23
C PRO A 26 22.92 -6.95 -2.71
N MET A 27 22.62 -8.24 -2.52
CA MET A 27 21.32 -8.81 -2.91
C MET A 27 20.16 -8.24 -2.08
N TYR A 28 20.38 -8.03 -0.79
CA TYR A 28 19.38 -7.37 0.07
C TYR A 28 19.18 -5.90 -0.34
N ALA A 29 20.24 -5.18 -0.66
CA ALA A 29 20.15 -3.81 -1.15
C ALA A 29 19.40 -3.72 -2.48
N ILE A 30 19.66 -4.60 -3.43
CA ILE A 30 18.92 -4.70 -4.70
C ILE A 30 17.43 -4.96 -4.43
N GLY A 31 17.13 -5.90 -3.54
CA GLY A 31 15.73 -6.22 -3.15
C GLY A 31 15.01 -5.05 -2.50
N GLN A 32 15.72 -4.09 -1.89
CA GLN A 32 15.13 -2.90 -1.30
C GLN A 32 15.02 -1.73 -2.28
N VAL A 33 16.04 -1.49 -3.08
CA VAL A 33 16.12 -0.30 -3.95
C VAL A 33 15.32 -0.49 -5.24
N LEU A 34 15.37 -1.68 -5.84
CA LEU A 34 14.75 -1.91 -7.15
C LEU A 34 13.23 -1.70 -7.14
N PRO A 35 12.45 -2.15 -6.14
CA PRO A 35 11.01 -1.84 -6.11
C PRO A 35 10.72 -0.35 -6.01
N THR A 36 11.55 0.43 -5.29
CA THR A 36 11.43 1.89 -5.22
C THR A 36 11.64 2.52 -6.60
N VAL A 37 12.70 2.11 -7.30
CA VAL A 37 13.00 2.62 -8.65
C VAL A 37 11.86 2.31 -9.61
N VAL A 38 11.33 1.08 -9.59
CA VAL A 38 10.19 0.69 -10.44
C VAL A 38 8.96 1.52 -10.10
N ALA A 39 8.66 1.72 -8.81
CA ALA A 39 7.54 2.54 -8.38
C ALA A 39 7.70 4.00 -8.82
N MET A 40 8.88 4.58 -8.65
CA MET A 40 9.16 5.94 -9.13
C MET A 40 9.02 6.06 -10.65
N MET A 41 9.54 5.10 -11.42
CA MET A 41 9.40 5.08 -12.87
C MET A 41 7.93 5.00 -13.30
N ALA A 42 7.12 4.17 -12.65
CA ALA A 42 5.69 4.06 -12.93
C ALA A 42 4.96 5.40 -12.68
N ILE A 43 5.26 6.08 -11.58
CA ILE A 43 4.69 7.39 -11.24
C ILE A 43 5.14 8.45 -12.23
N VAL A 44 6.44 8.52 -12.56
CA VAL A 44 6.98 9.49 -13.52
C VAL A 44 6.37 9.32 -14.91
N ARG A 45 6.21 8.08 -15.38
CA ARG A 45 5.55 7.79 -16.67
C ARG A 45 4.11 8.29 -16.69
N GLU A 46 3.37 8.07 -15.60
CA GLU A 46 1.98 8.54 -15.48
C GLU A 46 1.92 10.07 -15.46
N CYS A 47 2.82 10.74 -14.72
CA CYS A 47 2.90 12.20 -14.67
C CYS A 47 3.35 12.82 -16.00
N SER A 48 4.10 12.08 -16.82
CA SER A 48 4.57 12.55 -18.14
C SER A 48 3.51 12.44 -19.24
N GLY A 49 2.29 12.00 -18.90
CA GLY A 49 1.19 11.85 -19.86
C GLY A 49 1.44 10.78 -20.93
N MET A 50 2.39 9.90 -20.73
CA MET A 50 2.58 8.68 -21.54
C MET A 50 1.47 7.69 -21.22
N THR A 51 0.25 8.10 -21.56
CA THR A 51 -0.97 7.34 -21.29
C THR A 51 -1.27 6.42 -22.45
N GLY A 52 -1.81 5.32 -22.15
CA GLY A 52 -2.32 4.32 -23.08
C GLY A 52 -2.57 3.03 -22.32
N ALA A 53 -2.46 1.90 -22.94
CA ALA A 53 -2.60 0.56 -22.35
C ALA A 53 -1.69 0.30 -21.14
N ASP A 54 -0.83 1.26 -20.81
CA ASP A 54 0.21 1.17 -19.78
C ASP A 54 -0.25 1.55 -18.36
N THR A 55 -1.38 2.27 -18.18
CA THR A 55 -1.82 2.70 -16.83
C THR A 55 -2.13 1.49 -15.94
N ALA A 56 -2.82 0.48 -16.48
CA ALA A 56 -3.08 -0.76 -15.75
C ALA A 56 -1.79 -1.52 -15.44
N ALA A 57 -0.84 -1.56 -16.39
CA ALA A 57 0.46 -2.20 -16.20
C ALA A 57 1.30 -1.47 -15.14
N ASN A 58 1.25 -0.12 -15.13
CA ASN A 58 1.88 0.70 -14.10
C ASN A 58 1.24 0.44 -12.73
N ALA A 59 -0.09 0.36 -12.64
CA ALA A 59 -0.82 0.02 -11.43
C ALA A 59 -0.38 -1.35 -10.87
N LEU A 60 -0.37 -2.39 -11.72
CA LEU A 60 0.08 -3.73 -11.33
C LEU A 60 1.55 -3.73 -10.85
N SER A 61 2.42 -2.98 -11.53
CA SER A 61 3.83 -2.86 -11.13
C SER A 61 3.97 -2.25 -9.74
N LEU A 62 3.17 -1.22 -9.41
CA LEU A 62 3.12 -0.63 -8.07
C LEU A 62 2.59 -1.62 -7.04
N MET A 63 1.52 -2.35 -7.34
CA MET A 63 0.95 -3.34 -6.42
C MET A 63 1.94 -4.47 -6.10
N VAL A 64 2.70 -4.95 -7.10
CA VAL A 64 3.75 -5.95 -6.88
C VAL A 64 4.89 -5.37 -6.05
N ALA A 65 5.33 -4.13 -6.31
CA ALA A 65 6.31 -3.44 -5.49
C ALA A 65 5.85 -3.27 -4.03
N ALA A 66 4.58 -2.90 -3.83
CA ALA A 66 3.97 -2.82 -2.50
C ALA A 66 3.99 -4.18 -1.78
N GLY A 67 3.66 -5.26 -2.49
CA GLY A 67 3.71 -6.64 -1.95
C GLY A 67 5.10 -7.02 -1.47
N ILE A 68 6.16 -6.66 -2.22
CA ILE A 68 7.55 -6.88 -1.80
C ILE A 68 7.88 -6.11 -0.51
N TYR A 69 7.47 -4.84 -0.41
CA TYR A 69 7.68 -4.06 0.82
C TYR A 69 6.85 -4.58 2.00
N PHE A 70 5.63 -5.03 1.75
CA PHE A 70 4.79 -5.66 2.77
C PHE A 70 5.47 -6.92 3.33
N GLN A 71 5.98 -7.79 2.45
CA GLN A 71 6.74 -8.98 2.85
C GLN A 71 7.98 -8.59 3.67
N GLN A 72 8.71 -7.56 3.25
CA GLN A 72 9.86 -7.05 4.02
C GLN A 72 9.45 -6.49 5.39
N ALA A 73 8.32 -5.78 5.46
CA ALA A 73 7.78 -5.28 6.72
C ALA A 73 7.48 -6.41 7.70
N MET A 74 6.84 -7.48 7.22
CA MET A 74 6.54 -8.68 8.03
C MET A 74 7.80 -9.38 8.52
N MET A 75 8.85 -9.45 7.67
CA MET A 75 10.10 -10.15 8.02
C MET A 75 11.00 -9.33 8.94
N THR A 76 11.05 -8.02 8.77
CA THR A 76 12.03 -7.15 9.46
C THR A 76 11.41 -6.35 10.58
N HIS A 77 10.08 -6.31 10.68
CA HIS A 77 9.29 -5.48 11.60
C HIS A 77 9.67 -3.98 11.58
N LYS A 78 10.20 -3.49 10.44
CA LYS A 78 10.61 -2.07 10.32
C LYS A 78 9.46 -1.23 9.77
N ARG A 79 9.05 -0.21 10.53
CA ARG A 79 7.97 0.73 10.19
C ARG A 79 8.07 1.29 8.77
N ARG A 80 9.28 1.66 8.33
CA ARG A 80 9.50 2.25 7.01
C ARG A 80 8.97 1.38 5.87
N PHE A 81 9.12 0.06 5.97
CA PHE A 81 8.64 -0.85 4.93
C PHE A 81 7.12 -0.98 4.93
N ALA A 82 6.48 -0.97 6.10
CA ALA A 82 5.03 -0.99 6.22
C ALA A 82 4.41 0.28 5.63
N VAL A 83 4.96 1.45 5.96
CA VAL A 83 4.50 2.74 5.43
C VAL A 83 4.70 2.81 3.91
N MET A 84 5.86 2.39 3.40
CA MET A 84 6.12 2.36 1.96
C MET A 84 5.19 1.38 1.24
N ALA A 85 4.95 0.20 1.81
CA ALA A 85 4.00 -0.77 1.25
C ALA A 85 2.61 -0.17 1.12
N ALA A 86 2.11 0.47 2.19
CA ALA A 86 0.79 1.11 2.19
C ALA A 86 0.70 2.26 1.18
N ALA A 87 1.70 3.14 1.13
CA ALA A 87 1.72 4.28 0.19
C ALA A 87 1.75 3.81 -1.27
N ILE A 88 2.63 2.86 -1.62
CA ILE A 88 2.76 2.34 -2.98
C ILE A 88 1.51 1.53 -3.37
N MET A 89 0.92 0.77 -2.44
CA MET A 89 -0.33 0.04 -2.68
C MET A 89 -1.48 0.99 -3.01
N ASN A 90 -1.65 2.06 -2.23
CA ASN A 90 -2.68 3.06 -2.50
C ASN A 90 -2.46 3.74 -3.85
N ALA A 91 -1.22 4.11 -4.20
CA ALA A 91 -0.91 4.67 -5.51
C ALA A 91 -1.26 3.70 -6.65
N GLY A 92 -0.93 2.41 -6.49
CA GLY A 92 -1.30 1.36 -7.45
C GLY A 92 -2.81 1.21 -7.62
N LEU A 93 -3.55 1.19 -6.51
CA LEU A 93 -5.02 1.13 -6.53
C LEU A 93 -5.63 2.36 -7.21
N MET A 94 -5.14 3.56 -6.91
CA MET A 94 -5.61 4.80 -7.55
C MET A 94 -5.42 4.75 -9.07
N LEU A 95 -4.28 4.29 -9.56
CA LEU A 95 -4.04 4.12 -11.00
C LEU A 95 -4.93 3.04 -11.61
N LEU A 96 -5.14 1.93 -10.90
CA LEU A 96 -6.01 0.86 -11.37
C LEU A 96 -7.45 1.35 -11.55
N TRP A 97 -8.00 2.04 -10.57
CA TRP A 97 -9.36 2.58 -10.66
C TRP A 97 -9.49 3.67 -11.71
N ARG A 98 -8.49 4.54 -11.83
CA ARG A 98 -8.44 5.48 -12.94
C ARG A 98 -8.44 4.79 -14.31
N SER A 99 -7.74 3.66 -14.46
CA SER A 99 -7.76 2.87 -15.70
C SER A 99 -9.11 2.20 -16.00
N MET A 100 -9.96 2.06 -14.97
CA MET A 100 -11.31 1.51 -15.07
C MET A 100 -12.41 2.59 -15.09
N ASP A 101 -12.03 3.88 -15.20
CA ASP A 101 -12.93 5.04 -15.14
C ASP A 101 -13.80 5.10 -13.87
N LEU A 102 -13.34 4.51 -12.78
CA LEU A 102 -14.00 4.57 -11.49
C LEU A 102 -13.65 5.89 -10.80
N ASN A 103 -14.52 6.89 -10.94
CA ASN A 103 -14.27 8.26 -10.47
C ASN A 103 -14.92 8.58 -9.11
N ALA A 104 -15.66 7.64 -8.53
CA ALA A 104 -16.30 7.86 -7.24
C ALA A 104 -15.26 7.99 -6.11
N PRO A 105 -15.35 9.02 -5.24
CA PRO A 105 -14.32 9.37 -4.26
C PRO A 105 -14.06 8.26 -3.22
N GLU A 106 -15.05 7.42 -2.93
CA GLU A 106 -14.91 6.28 -2.00
C GLU A 106 -13.85 5.27 -2.46
N PHE A 107 -13.70 5.04 -3.76
CA PHE A 107 -12.66 4.14 -4.28
C PHE A 107 -11.25 4.63 -3.96
N TYR A 108 -11.07 5.93 -3.79
CA TYR A 108 -9.78 6.55 -3.49
C TYR A 108 -9.55 6.70 -1.98
N LEU A 109 -10.57 7.08 -1.22
CA LEU A 109 -10.44 7.40 0.20
C LEU A 109 -10.51 6.16 1.09
N VAL A 110 -11.39 5.20 0.79
CA VAL A 110 -11.56 4.00 1.63
C VAL A 110 -10.26 3.20 1.79
N PRO A 111 -9.47 2.88 0.74
CA PRO A 111 -8.21 2.17 0.90
C PRO A 111 -7.15 2.95 1.67
N VAL A 112 -7.13 4.27 1.52
CA VAL A 112 -6.22 5.12 2.32
C VAL A 112 -6.55 4.98 3.79
N GLY A 113 -7.83 5.11 4.16
CA GLY A 113 -8.28 4.94 5.53
C GLY A 113 -8.02 3.54 6.08
N LEU A 114 -8.30 2.49 5.30
CA LEU A 114 -7.99 1.10 5.67
C LEU A 114 -6.48 0.88 5.84
N SER A 115 -5.66 1.50 5.00
CA SER A 115 -4.20 1.44 5.13
C SER A 115 -3.71 2.09 6.43
N VAL A 116 -4.30 3.22 6.82
CA VAL A 116 -4.00 3.87 8.10
C VAL A 116 -4.37 2.97 9.27
N LEU A 117 -5.59 2.39 9.28
CA LEU A 117 -6.02 1.46 10.33
C LEU A 117 -5.12 0.22 10.39
N GLY A 118 -4.80 -0.38 9.24
CA GLY A 118 -3.90 -1.53 9.16
C GLY A 118 -2.49 -1.22 9.66
N LEU A 119 -1.95 -0.03 9.34
CA LEU A 119 -0.66 0.42 9.85
C LEU A 119 -0.68 0.60 11.36
N VAL A 120 -1.73 1.19 11.92
CA VAL A 120 -1.85 1.37 13.37
C VAL A 120 -1.86 0.03 14.08
N GLU A 121 -2.63 -0.94 13.58
CA GLU A 121 -2.69 -2.27 14.19
C GLU A 121 -1.35 -3.04 14.05
N MET A 122 -0.73 -2.97 12.87
CA MET A 122 0.57 -3.60 12.61
C MET A 122 1.70 -3.02 13.47
N LEU A 123 1.67 -1.70 13.70
CA LEU A 123 2.69 -0.98 14.44
C LEU A 123 2.32 -0.73 15.92
N LYS A 124 1.25 -1.32 16.40
CA LYS A 124 0.70 -1.13 17.76
C LYS A 124 1.74 -1.27 18.89
N LYS A 125 2.70 -2.20 18.73
CA LYS A 125 3.78 -2.42 19.71
C LYS A 125 4.86 -1.34 19.68
N GLU A 126 4.95 -0.61 18.59
CA GLU A 126 6.03 0.35 18.35
C GLU A 126 5.56 1.81 18.45
N LEU A 127 4.26 2.06 18.31
CA LEU A 127 3.68 3.39 18.44
C LEU A 127 3.45 3.72 19.91
N PRO A 128 3.62 4.99 20.33
CA PRO A 128 3.21 5.44 21.65
C PRO A 128 1.70 5.24 21.82
N LYS A 129 1.27 4.79 23.01
CA LYS A 129 -0.17 4.56 23.28
C LYS A 129 -1.03 5.81 23.03
N SER A 130 -0.49 7.00 23.28
CA SER A 130 -1.16 8.28 23.02
C SER A 130 -1.47 8.55 21.54
N SER A 131 -0.79 7.86 20.62
CA SER A 131 -0.99 8.05 19.16
C SER A 131 -1.91 7.01 18.54
N HIS A 132 -2.28 5.94 19.25
CA HIS A 132 -3.12 4.88 18.70
C HIS A 132 -4.53 5.38 18.38
N ASP A 133 -5.18 5.97 19.37
CA ASP A 133 -6.58 6.40 19.23
C ASP A 133 -6.71 7.54 18.20
N PRO A 134 -5.89 8.61 18.22
CA PRO A 134 -5.97 9.63 17.18
C PRO A 134 -5.79 9.09 15.76
N LEU A 135 -4.86 8.17 15.54
CA LEU A 135 -4.63 7.58 14.21
C LEU A 135 -5.77 6.67 13.77
N ARG A 136 -6.38 5.92 14.69
CA ARG A 136 -7.59 5.13 14.41
C ARG A 136 -8.76 6.02 14.04
N TYR A 137 -8.99 7.12 14.78
CA TYR A 137 -10.03 8.10 14.44
C TYR A 137 -9.80 8.74 13.07
N ILE A 138 -8.55 9.09 12.74
CA ILE A 138 -8.22 9.64 11.41
C ILE A 138 -8.53 8.61 10.32
N GLY A 139 -8.09 7.36 10.47
CA GLY A 139 -8.38 6.30 9.51
C GLY A 139 -9.88 6.07 9.33
N ALA A 140 -10.62 5.98 10.44
CA ALA A 140 -12.06 5.86 10.44
C ALA A 140 -12.77 7.06 9.77
N LEU A 141 -12.33 8.27 10.08
CA LEU A 141 -12.86 9.49 9.48
C LEU A 141 -12.66 9.49 7.96
N ILE A 142 -11.48 9.15 7.46
CA ILE A 142 -11.20 9.07 6.02
C ILE A 142 -12.14 8.09 5.33
N ILE A 143 -12.41 6.93 5.95
CA ILE A 143 -13.32 5.92 5.39
C ILE A 143 -14.76 6.42 5.33
N LEU A 144 -15.23 7.10 6.38
CA LEU A 144 -16.64 7.45 6.54
C LEU A 144 -17.02 8.77 5.88
N VAL A 145 -16.05 9.69 5.70
CA VAL A 145 -16.32 11.02 5.13
C VAL A 145 -16.83 10.92 3.69
N SER A 146 -16.24 10.06 2.85
CA SER A 146 -16.63 9.99 1.44
C SER A 146 -18.07 9.53 1.23
N PRO A 147 -18.50 8.35 1.73
CA PRO A 147 -19.88 7.91 1.55
C PRO A 147 -20.89 8.81 2.29
N MET A 148 -20.45 9.53 3.33
CA MET A 148 -21.32 10.47 4.04
C MET A 148 -21.78 11.64 3.15
N PHE A 149 -20.91 12.18 2.31
CA PHE A 149 -21.28 13.22 1.36
C PHE A 149 -22.28 12.73 0.31
N GLU A 150 -22.09 11.50 -0.18
CA GLU A 150 -23.02 10.88 -1.14
C GLU A 150 -24.40 10.57 -0.53
N VAL A 151 -24.42 10.15 0.73
CA VAL A 151 -25.68 9.95 1.49
C VAL A 151 -26.43 11.26 1.65
N LEU A 152 -25.75 12.37 1.93
CA LEU A 152 -26.36 13.70 1.98
C LEU A 152 -26.95 14.13 0.63
N GLY A 153 -26.38 13.63 -0.48
CA GLY A 153 -26.94 13.78 -1.83
C GLY A 153 -28.15 12.89 -2.14
N GLY A 154 -28.59 12.05 -1.19
CA GLY A 154 -29.80 11.22 -1.32
C GLY A 154 -29.57 9.84 -1.95
N SER A 155 -28.36 9.35 -2.02
CA SER A 155 -28.03 8.04 -2.59
C SER A 155 -28.19 6.90 -1.57
N TRP A 156 -29.19 6.03 -1.79
CA TRP A 156 -29.46 4.85 -0.94
C TRP A 156 -28.32 3.82 -0.95
N ALA A 157 -27.63 3.65 -2.09
CA ALA A 157 -26.52 2.71 -2.20
C ALA A 157 -25.36 3.10 -1.28
N HIS A 158 -25.04 4.38 -1.18
CA HIS A 158 -23.99 4.90 -0.30
C HIS A 158 -24.39 4.84 1.18
N MET A 159 -25.68 4.93 1.50
CA MET A 159 -26.19 4.71 2.85
C MET A 159 -25.89 3.28 3.33
N LEU A 160 -26.15 2.27 2.48
CA LEU A 160 -25.80 0.89 2.79
C LEU A 160 -24.28 0.68 2.90
N ALA A 161 -23.50 1.28 2.02
CA ALA A 161 -22.04 1.24 2.10
C ALA A 161 -21.53 1.86 3.40
N LEU A 162 -22.09 2.99 3.82
CA LEU A 162 -21.76 3.65 5.08
C LEU A 162 -22.06 2.74 6.29
N MET A 163 -23.21 2.06 6.29
CA MET A 163 -23.58 1.12 7.35
C MET A 163 -22.58 -0.04 7.44
N VAL A 164 -22.20 -0.65 6.31
CA VAL A 164 -21.24 -1.75 6.28
C VAL A 164 -19.87 -1.27 6.74
N LEU A 165 -19.38 -0.13 6.25
CA LEU A 165 -18.08 0.42 6.62
C LEU A 165 -18.03 0.84 8.09
N SER A 166 -19.13 1.34 8.67
CA SER A 166 -19.18 1.67 10.10
C SER A 166 -18.98 0.43 10.98
N VAL A 167 -19.53 -0.72 10.58
CA VAL A 167 -19.33 -1.99 11.30
C VAL A 167 -17.86 -2.43 11.21
N VAL A 168 -17.23 -2.31 10.03
CA VAL A 168 -15.81 -2.67 9.84
C VAL A 168 -14.88 -1.78 10.69
N VAL A 169 -15.24 -0.53 10.91
CA VAL A 169 -14.45 0.42 11.73
C VAL A 169 -14.58 0.14 13.22
N ILE A 170 -15.73 -0.39 13.67
CA ILE A 170 -16.00 -0.69 15.09
C ILE A 170 -15.35 -2.01 15.53
N LEU A 171 -15.21 -2.98 14.63
CA LEU A 171 -14.55 -4.28 14.89
C LEU A 171 -13.03 -4.15 14.97
#